data_96e14c10ea6310c85c733c907669345a
#
_entry.id   96e14c10ea6310c85c733c907669345a
#
_cell.length_a   1.000
_cell.length_b   1.000
_cell.length_c   1.000
_cell.angle_alpha   90.00
_cell.angle_beta   90.00
_cell.angle_gamma   90.00
#
_symmetry.space_group_name_H-M   'P 1'
#
loop_
_entity.id
_entity.type
_entity.pdbx_description
1 polymer ?
#
loop_
_entity_poly.entity_id
_entity_poly.type
_entity_poly.pdbx_seq_one_letter_code
_entity_poly.pdbx_strand_id
1 'polypeptide(L)'
;MDKSGLYRVINNLRNTITLEHCVIRFIMAWCFVCLIEAVWIAVTAKKKMSTLSYVGEVPVALHILTIAVLFAVLHILFEKIKNIWTEKMLLVLVTVLYAFTAVIQTPDVWFCTGMVLLLTFTFSYAFEPEACTDIDMDNTAGTATQAGTSQVNTQKKGELSGRKGLHIICIVSGVLFVLFTGGCTALRVLAYEAPNFDCGLFSQMFHYMKTTGRMLNTSERDHLMSHMCVHISPMFYTILPFYMLVSSPVTLEVMQAVVIAIAVIPLCRLAEYKGMSRRAVLIICIIYCFYPVISGGCFYDIHENMFLPVLIFTFLLYMEKDNMTGILISAILICLVKEDAPVFLMFIALYMIIGKRMYKKGFIILILSIVYFVIACKIIEIIGTGIISDRFNNMIAEGNGNITGII
;
A
#
# COMPACT_ATOMS: atom_id res chain seq x y z
N MET A 1 -25.96 43.82 12.10
CA MET A 1 -24.73 43.25 11.53
C MET A 1 -24.71 43.60 10.06
N ASP A 2 -23.72 44.35 9.64
CA ASP A 2 -23.60 44.82 8.26
C ASP A 2 -23.28 43.62 7.34
N LYS A 3 -23.98 43.48 6.20
CA LYS A 3 -23.79 42.42 5.25
C LYS A 3 -22.33 42.31 4.76
N SER A 4 -21.58 43.42 4.77
CA SER A 4 -20.17 43.48 4.41
C SER A 4 -19.26 42.80 5.46
N GLY A 5 -19.61 42.89 6.74
CA GLY A 5 -18.90 42.22 7.83
C GLY A 5 -19.09 40.70 7.80
N LEU A 6 -20.32 40.25 7.53
CA LEU A 6 -20.63 38.82 7.40
C LEU A 6 -19.94 38.21 6.19
N TYR A 7 -19.90 38.92 5.05
CA TYR A 7 -19.17 38.46 3.84
C TYR A 7 -17.65 38.39 4.05
N ARG A 8 -17.04 39.33 4.79
CA ARG A 8 -15.63 39.25 5.16
C ARG A 8 -15.32 38.06 6.09
N VAL A 9 -16.21 37.83 7.08
CA VAL A 9 -16.06 36.68 7.98
C VAL A 9 -16.20 35.37 7.22
N ILE A 10 -17.18 35.26 6.33
CA ILE A 10 -17.40 34.06 5.51
C ILE A 10 -16.22 33.84 4.52
N ASN A 11 -15.69 34.86 3.88
CA ASN A 11 -14.54 34.75 3.00
C ASN A 11 -13.25 34.46 3.76
N ASN A 12 -13.05 35.04 4.93
CA ASN A 12 -11.90 34.67 5.78
C ASN A 12 -12.01 33.22 6.27
N LEU A 13 -13.19 32.77 6.69
CA LEU A 13 -13.43 31.36 7.03
C LEU A 13 -13.19 30.42 5.84
N ARG A 14 -13.63 30.81 4.64
CA ARG A 14 -13.46 30.01 3.42
C ARG A 14 -12.00 29.91 2.95
N ASN A 15 -11.18 30.92 3.23
CA ASN A 15 -9.75 30.94 2.89
C ASN A 15 -8.85 30.30 3.96
N THR A 16 -9.35 30.11 5.19
CA THR A 16 -8.59 29.56 6.31
C THR A 16 -8.91 28.07 6.56
N ILE A 17 -10.10 27.62 6.17
CA ILE A 17 -10.53 26.24 6.37
C ILE A 17 -10.30 25.47 5.08
N THR A 18 -9.12 24.84 4.94
CA THR A 18 -8.94 23.84 3.90
C THR A 18 -9.68 22.58 4.29
N LEU A 19 -10.31 21.92 3.31
CA LEU A 19 -10.98 20.62 3.52
C LEU A 19 -10.05 19.60 4.20
N GLU A 20 -8.78 19.70 3.92
CA GLU A 20 -7.71 18.89 4.49
C GLU A 20 -7.65 18.99 6.01
N HIS A 21 -7.57 20.21 6.59
CA HIS A 21 -7.56 20.40 8.04
C HIS A 21 -8.84 19.89 8.71
N CYS A 22 -10.00 20.05 8.06
CA CYS A 22 -11.25 19.50 8.57
C CYS A 22 -11.21 17.98 8.66
N VAL A 23 -10.75 17.30 7.61
CA VAL A 23 -10.65 15.84 7.58
C VAL A 23 -9.70 15.33 8.66
N ILE A 24 -8.54 15.97 8.81
CA ILE A 24 -7.53 15.57 9.80
C ILE A 24 -8.03 15.74 11.24
N ARG A 25 -8.64 16.88 11.54
CA ARG A 25 -9.21 17.14 12.87
C ARG A 25 -10.38 16.22 13.17
N PHE A 26 -11.17 15.85 12.16
CA PHE A 26 -12.21 14.84 12.29
C PHE A 26 -11.64 13.46 12.61
N ILE A 27 -10.61 13.02 11.88
CA ILE A 27 -9.94 11.74 12.15
C ILE A 27 -9.35 11.73 13.57
N MET A 28 -8.70 12.81 14.02
CA MET A 28 -8.20 12.92 15.40
C MET A 28 -9.33 12.77 16.42
N ALA A 29 -10.44 13.49 16.22
CA ALA A 29 -11.59 13.42 17.12
C ALA A 29 -12.16 12.00 17.19
N TRP A 30 -12.32 11.38 16.04
CA TRP A 30 -12.83 10.01 15.94
C TRP A 30 -11.91 9.01 16.63
N CYS A 31 -10.62 9.01 16.32
CA CYS A 31 -9.65 8.11 16.96
C CYS A 31 -9.58 8.30 18.48
N PHE A 32 -9.67 9.55 18.95
CA PHE A 32 -9.63 9.85 20.38
C PHE A 32 -10.88 9.36 21.11
N VAL A 33 -12.06 9.52 20.52
CA VAL A 33 -13.31 8.99 21.08
C VAL A 33 -13.27 7.46 21.11
N CYS A 34 -12.91 6.82 20.00
CA CYS A 34 -12.79 5.37 19.94
C CYS A 34 -11.74 4.82 20.94
N LEU A 35 -10.63 5.53 21.14
CA LEU A 35 -9.62 5.19 22.14
C LEU A 35 -10.22 5.20 23.56
N ILE A 36 -10.92 6.27 23.94
CA ILE A 36 -11.54 6.39 25.27
C ILE A 36 -12.60 5.32 25.47
N GLU A 37 -13.46 5.10 24.48
CA GLU A 37 -14.50 4.09 24.52
C GLU A 37 -13.92 2.67 24.66
N ALA A 38 -12.87 2.36 23.89
CA ALA A 38 -12.19 1.07 23.98
C ALA A 38 -11.62 0.81 25.37
N VAL A 39 -10.95 1.80 25.95
CA VAL A 39 -10.41 1.71 27.33
C VAL A 39 -11.53 1.59 28.34
N TRP A 40 -12.59 2.39 28.22
CA TRP A 40 -13.73 2.36 29.13
C TRP A 40 -14.44 1.00 29.14
N ILE A 41 -14.71 0.44 27.95
CA ILE A 41 -15.34 -0.88 27.84
C ILE A 41 -14.42 -2.00 28.37
N ALA A 42 -13.12 -1.94 28.05
CA ALA A 42 -12.18 -2.93 28.58
C ALA A 42 -12.11 -2.93 30.10
N VAL A 43 -12.21 -1.75 30.73
CA VAL A 43 -12.20 -1.60 32.20
C VAL A 43 -13.53 -2.04 32.82
N THR A 44 -14.66 -1.66 32.21
CA THR A 44 -16.00 -1.93 32.78
C THR A 44 -16.48 -3.35 32.52
N ALA A 45 -16.36 -3.85 31.29
CA ALA A 45 -16.80 -5.18 30.92
C ALA A 45 -15.85 -6.30 31.39
N LYS A 46 -14.60 -5.98 31.75
CA LYS A 46 -13.54 -6.94 32.14
C LYS A 46 -13.38 -8.12 31.14
N LYS A 47 -13.77 -7.93 29.89
CA LYS A 47 -13.81 -8.93 28.85
C LYS A 47 -13.21 -8.33 27.57
N LYS A 48 -12.36 -9.09 26.88
CA LYS A 48 -11.91 -8.73 25.55
C LYS A 48 -13.07 -8.90 24.57
N MET A 49 -13.37 -7.87 23.81
CA MET A 49 -14.43 -7.85 22.84
C MET A 49 -13.86 -7.64 21.44
N SER A 50 -14.53 -8.21 20.42
CA SER A 50 -14.19 -7.91 19.03
C SER A 50 -14.65 -6.48 18.68
N THR A 51 -14.05 -5.90 17.66
CA THR A 51 -14.39 -4.53 17.19
C THR A 51 -15.89 -4.39 16.82
N LEU A 52 -16.48 -5.42 16.24
CA LEU A 52 -17.93 -5.42 15.90
C LEU A 52 -18.82 -5.50 17.14
N SER A 53 -18.46 -6.31 18.14
CA SER A 53 -19.19 -6.38 19.41
C SER A 53 -19.11 -5.07 20.19
N TYR A 54 -18.01 -4.34 20.03
CA TYR A 54 -17.76 -3.05 20.64
C TYR A 54 -18.73 -1.96 20.16
N VAL A 55 -19.02 -1.91 18.86
CA VAL A 55 -19.97 -0.94 18.29
C VAL A 55 -21.39 -1.10 18.88
N GLY A 56 -21.75 -2.31 19.26
CA GLY A 56 -23.07 -2.60 19.89
C GLY A 56 -23.19 -2.12 21.33
N GLU A 57 -22.09 -1.91 22.06
CA GLU A 57 -22.10 -1.50 23.47
C GLU A 57 -22.17 0.02 23.66
N VAL A 58 -21.85 0.80 22.62
CA VAL A 58 -21.87 2.25 22.69
C VAL A 58 -23.11 2.79 21.99
N PRO A 59 -23.91 3.65 22.65
CA PRO A 59 -25.06 4.30 22.01
C PRO A 59 -24.57 5.17 20.84
N VAL A 60 -24.96 4.83 19.61
CA VAL A 60 -24.51 5.49 18.37
C VAL A 60 -24.71 7.01 18.41
N ALA A 61 -25.84 7.47 18.97
CA ALA A 61 -26.11 8.90 19.10
C ALA A 61 -25.08 9.59 20.01
N LEU A 62 -24.68 8.97 21.12
CA LEU A 62 -23.67 9.50 22.02
C LEU A 62 -22.30 9.52 21.36
N HIS A 63 -21.92 8.45 20.67
CA HIS A 63 -20.67 8.34 19.91
C HIS A 63 -20.56 9.48 18.87
N ILE A 64 -21.59 9.70 18.04
CA ILE A 64 -21.60 10.77 17.06
C ILE A 64 -21.53 12.16 17.72
N LEU A 65 -22.27 12.35 18.79
CA LEU A 65 -22.28 13.63 19.53
C LEU A 65 -20.89 13.93 20.12
N THR A 66 -20.25 12.98 20.76
CA THR A 66 -18.92 13.17 21.35
C THR A 66 -17.86 13.45 20.29
N ILE A 67 -17.91 12.78 19.13
CA ILE A 67 -17.03 13.09 18.00
C ILE A 67 -17.27 14.52 17.50
N ALA A 68 -18.52 14.93 17.32
CA ALA A 68 -18.85 16.27 16.84
C ALA A 68 -18.38 17.38 17.81
N VAL A 69 -18.59 17.18 19.12
CA VAL A 69 -18.13 18.13 20.15
C VAL A 69 -16.61 18.20 20.17
N LEU A 70 -15.92 17.05 20.18
CA LEU A 70 -14.45 17.03 20.21
C LEU A 70 -13.85 17.59 18.93
N PHE A 71 -14.44 17.31 17.76
CA PHE A 71 -14.05 17.93 16.50
C PHE A 71 -14.13 19.46 16.57
N ALA A 72 -15.24 20.01 17.08
CA ALA A 72 -15.40 21.45 17.23
C ALA A 72 -14.35 22.06 18.19
N VAL A 73 -14.07 21.38 19.30
CA VAL A 73 -13.04 21.81 20.26
C VAL A 73 -11.65 21.80 19.61
N LEU A 74 -11.27 20.71 18.95
CA LEU A 74 -9.98 20.61 18.24
C LEU A 74 -9.87 21.64 17.13
N HIS A 75 -10.95 21.87 16.40
CA HIS A 75 -10.97 22.87 15.33
C HIS A 75 -10.69 24.27 15.87
N ILE A 76 -11.37 24.68 16.94
CA ILE A 76 -11.16 25.98 17.60
C ILE A 76 -9.74 26.08 18.18
N LEU A 77 -9.24 24.99 18.77
CA LEU A 77 -7.92 24.94 19.40
C LEU A 77 -6.81 25.15 18.36
N PHE A 78 -6.86 24.41 17.25
CA PHE A 78 -5.83 24.50 16.21
C PHE A 78 -5.90 25.80 15.41
N GLU A 79 -7.07 26.40 15.25
CA GLU A 79 -7.18 27.77 14.70
C GLU A 79 -6.50 28.82 15.58
N LYS A 80 -6.41 28.59 16.89
CA LYS A 80 -5.68 29.49 17.81
C LYS A 80 -4.17 29.20 17.83
N ILE A 81 -3.79 27.92 17.86
CA ILE A 81 -2.37 27.53 17.97
C ILE A 81 -1.61 27.80 16.66
N LYS A 82 -2.25 27.63 15.50
CA LYS A 82 -1.68 27.84 14.15
C LYS A 82 -0.33 27.14 13.92
N ASN A 83 -0.09 26.01 14.60
CA ASN A 83 1.16 25.25 14.48
C ASN A 83 0.85 23.88 13.87
N ILE A 84 1.21 23.72 12.61
CA ILE A 84 0.99 22.50 11.83
C ILE A 84 1.74 21.29 12.41
N TRP A 85 2.93 21.49 12.97
CA TRP A 85 3.69 20.40 13.60
C TRP A 85 2.99 19.83 14.82
N THR A 86 2.36 20.69 15.64
CA THR A 86 1.57 20.24 16.79
C THR A 86 0.37 19.42 16.33
N GLU A 87 -0.30 19.85 15.26
CA GLU A 87 -1.44 19.14 14.67
C GLU A 87 -1.00 17.76 14.13
N LYS A 88 0.10 17.71 13.36
CA LYS A 88 0.68 16.46 12.83
C LYS A 88 1.10 15.49 13.94
N MET A 89 1.79 15.99 14.96
CA MET A 89 2.25 15.15 16.09
C MET A 89 1.09 14.61 16.92
N LEU A 90 0.07 15.41 17.16
CA LEU A 90 -1.10 14.95 17.89
C LEU A 90 -1.89 13.90 17.10
N LEU A 91 -2.04 14.08 15.79
CA LEU A 91 -2.65 13.08 14.92
C LEU A 91 -1.91 11.73 15.01
N VAL A 92 -0.57 11.74 14.89
CA VAL A 92 0.24 10.52 15.00
C VAL A 92 0.06 9.89 16.38
N LEU A 93 0.16 10.67 17.45
CA LEU A 93 0.04 10.18 18.81
C LEU A 93 -1.31 9.50 19.05
N VAL A 94 -2.41 10.16 18.70
CA VAL A 94 -3.76 9.64 18.93
C VAL A 94 -4.02 8.39 18.09
N THR A 95 -3.59 8.38 16.84
CA THR A 95 -3.76 7.23 15.94
C THR A 95 -2.96 6.03 16.42
N VAL A 96 -1.71 6.24 16.85
CA VAL A 96 -0.86 5.17 17.39
C VAL A 96 -1.45 4.63 18.70
N LEU A 97 -1.89 5.50 19.62
CA LEU A 97 -2.54 5.07 20.86
C LEU A 97 -3.82 4.28 20.58
N TYR A 98 -4.62 4.69 19.58
CA TYR A 98 -5.79 3.92 19.18
C TYR A 98 -5.40 2.55 18.60
N ALA A 99 -4.34 2.45 17.80
CA ALA A 99 -3.84 1.16 17.31
C ALA A 99 -3.41 0.23 18.45
N PHE A 100 -2.83 0.77 19.54
CA PHE A 100 -2.45 -0.02 20.72
C PHE A 100 -3.65 -0.61 21.47
N THR A 101 -4.87 -0.15 21.23
CA THR A 101 -6.07 -0.79 21.79
C THR A 101 -6.25 -2.23 21.32
N ALA A 102 -5.57 -2.65 20.25
CA ALA A 102 -5.47 -4.06 19.85
C ALA A 102 -5.05 -5.00 20.98
N VAL A 103 -4.29 -4.51 21.98
CA VAL A 103 -3.87 -5.31 23.15
C VAL A 103 -5.04 -5.61 24.08
N ILE A 104 -5.99 -4.69 24.21
CA ILE A 104 -7.15 -4.79 25.11
C ILE A 104 -8.41 -5.33 24.43
N GLN A 105 -8.40 -5.40 23.09
CA GLN A 105 -9.47 -5.97 22.26
C GLN A 105 -9.03 -7.32 21.69
N THR A 106 -9.97 -8.04 21.07
CA THR A 106 -9.66 -9.12 20.12
C THR A 106 -9.75 -8.51 18.71
N PRO A 107 -8.61 -8.12 18.10
CA PRO A 107 -8.63 -7.47 16.81
C PRO A 107 -9.18 -8.41 15.75
N ASP A 108 -10.16 -7.95 15.00
CA ASP A 108 -10.68 -8.62 13.83
C ASP A 108 -10.04 -8.07 12.54
N VAL A 109 -10.39 -8.69 11.40
CA VAL A 109 -9.86 -8.29 10.09
C VAL A 109 -10.22 -6.83 9.76
N TRP A 110 -11.41 -6.37 10.16
CA TRP A 110 -11.87 -5.01 9.89
C TRP A 110 -11.08 -3.98 10.68
N PHE A 111 -10.84 -4.26 11.97
CA PHE A 111 -9.97 -3.41 12.79
C PHE A 111 -8.56 -3.35 12.23
N CYS A 112 -7.95 -4.51 11.90
CA CYS A 112 -6.58 -4.56 11.37
C CYS A 112 -6.47 -3.81 10.04
N THR A 113 -7.40 -4.02 9.11
CA THR A 113 -7.42 -3.33 7.82
C THR A 113 -7.61 -1.82 8.00
N GLY A 114 -8.58 -1.43 8.82
CA GLY A 114 -8.83 -0.03 9.14
C GLY A 114 -7.61 0.65 9.76
N MET A 115 -6.92 -0.01 10.68
CA MET A 115 -5.71 0.50 11.31
C MET A 115 -4.54 0.65 10.33
N VAL A 116 -4.33 -0.30 9.43
CA VAL A 116 -3.30 -0.19 8.39
C VAL A 116 -3.55 1.02 7.50
N LEU A 117 -4.80 1.19 7.03
CA LEU A 117 -5.16 2.34 6.19
C LEU A 117 -5.00 3.66 6.95
N LEU A 118 -5.47 3.71 8.18
CA LEU A 118 -5.43 4.91 9.01
C LEU A 118 -3.99 5.31 9.38
N LEU A 119 -3.15 4.35 9.78
CA LEU A 119 -1.74 4.59 10.07
C LEU A 119 -0.98 5.03 8.82
N THR A 120 -1.23 4.37 7.67
CA THR A 120 -0.62 4.75 6.40
C THR A 120 -0.97 6.19 6.03
N PHE A 121 -2.25 6.57 6.13
CA PHE A 121 -2.71 7.94 5.89
C PHE A 121 -2.04 8.92 6.86
N THR A 122 -2.06 8.62 8.16
CA THR A 122 -1.51 9.46 9.22
C THR A 122 -0.02 9.71 9.04
N PHE A 123 0.76 8.65 8.78
CA PHE A 123 2.20 8.80 8.56
C PHE A 123 2.51 9.50 7.24
N SER A 124 1.77 9.23 6.18
CA SER A 124 1.93 9.94 4.90
C SER A 124 1.72 11.45 5.08
N TYR A 125 0.67 11.83 5.80
CA TYR A 125 0.38 13.23 6.08
C TYR A 125 1.43 13.87 7.01
N ALA A 126 1.80 13.19 8.09
CA ALA A 126 2.75 13.74 9.07
C ALA A 126 4.13 13.99 8.48
N PHE A 127 4.58 13.11 7.60
CA PHE A 127 5.90 13.19 6.97
C PHE A 127 5.88 13.80 5.56
N GLU A 128 4.75 14.32 5.10
CA GLU A 128 4.70 15.07 3.85
C GLU A 128 5.62 16.30 3.97
N PRO A 129 6.62 16.47 3.09
CA PRO A 129 7.48 17.65 3.09
C PRO A 129 6.61 18.87 2.84
N GLU A 130 6.73 19.88 3.68
CA GLU A 130 6.16 21.20 3.37
C GLU A 130 6.71 21.60 2.00
N ALA A 131 5.83 21.86 1.05
CA ALA A 131 6.22 22.45 -0.22
C ALA A 131 6.94 23.75 0.12
N CYS A 132 8.25 23.81 -0.14
CA CYS A 132 8.96 25.07 -0.13
C CYS A 132 8.20 25.98 -1.09
N THR A 133 7.43 26.91 -0.54
CA THR A 133 6.90 28.02 -1.32
C THR A 133 8.13 28.77 -1.81
N ASP A 134 8.39 28.68 -3.11
CA ASP A 134 9.35 29.50 -3.85
C ASP A 134 8.91 30.98 -3.77
N ILE A 135 9.07 31.56 -2.61
CA ILE A 135 8.96 33.01 -2.39
C ILE A 135 10.32 33.42 -1.87
N ASP A 136 11.22 33.70 -2.79
CA ASP A 136 12.37 34.60 -2.68
C ASP A 136 13.37 34.42 -3.84
N MET A 137 12.91 34.40 -5.09
CA MET A 137 13.83 34.42 -6.25
C MET A 137 13.66 35.64 -7.16
N ASP A 138 13.07 36.73 -6.70
CA ASP A 138 12.88 37.88 -7.59
C ASP A 138 13.46 39.22 -7.08
N ASN A 139 14.33 39.22 -6.06
CA ASN A 139 14.91 40.48 -5.56
C ASN A 139 16.44 40.47 -5.35
N THR A 140 17.22 39.73 -6.16
CA THR A 140 18.68 39.94 -6.22
C THR A 140 19.23 39.79 -7.64
N ALA A 141 18.63 40.50 -8.58
CA ALA A 141 19.30 40.83 -9.83
C ALA A 141 20.15 42.12 -9.64
N GLY A 142 21.33 41.95 -9.14
CA GLY A 142 22.29 43.06 -9.00
C GLY A 142 23.57 42.61 -8.34
N THR A 143 24.63 42.49 -9.16
CA THR A 143 26.05 42.36 -8.75
C THR A 143 26.49 41.01 -8.15
N ALA A 144 26.94 40.09 -9.00
CA ALA A 144 27.93 39.09 -8.59
C ALA A 144 28.89 38.77 -9.74
N THR A 145 30.04 39.33 -9.56
CA THR A 145 31.29 39.18 -10.31
C THR A 145 31.80 37.74 -10.26
N GLN A 146 32.38 37.30 -11.34
CA GLN A 146 33.18 36.10 -11.63
C GLN A 146 33.98 35.49 -10.46
N ALA A 147 33.37 34.63 -9.64
CA ALA A 147 34.08 33.73 -8.73
C ALA A 147 33.38 32.38 -8.49
N GLY A 148 32.31 32.04 -9.26
CA GLY A 148 31.38 30.94 -8.93
C GLY A 148 31.59 29.61 -9.64
N THR A 149 32.47 29.50 -10.65
CA THR A 149 32.49 28.29 -11.51
C THR A 149 33.19 27.08 -10.89
N SER A 150 34.13 27.28 -9.97
CA SER A 150 34.86 26.15 -9.33
C SER A 150 34.10 25.53 -8.16
N GLN A 151 33.32 26.29 -7.40
CA GLN A 151 32.53 25.74 -6.28
C GLN A 151 31.29 24.96 -6.75
N VAL A 152 30.63 25.42 -7.82
CA VAL A 152 29.47 24.74 -8.40
C VAL A 152 29.82 23.36 -8.94
N ASN A 153 31.01 23.21 -9.55
CA ASN A 153 31.46 21.91 -10.07
C ASN A 153 31.84 20.92 -8.96
N THR A 154 32.39 21.41 -7.84
CA THR A 154 32.76 20.55 -6.70
C THR A 154 31.51 20.08 -5.94
N GLN A 155 30.51 20.95 -5.78
CA GLN A 155 29.24 20.61 -5.17
C GLN A 155 28.45 19.58 -6.01
N LYS A 156 28.34 19.79 -7.34
CA LYS A 156 27.71 18.79 -8.25
C LYS A 156 28.41 17.42 -8.22
N LYS A 157 29.77 17.44 -8.14
CA LYS A 157 30.54 16.18 -8.10
C LYS A 157 30.37 15.45 -6.76
N GLY A 158 30.26 16.18 -5.64
CA GLY A 158 29.95 15.63 -4.32
C GLY A 158 28.50 15.06 -4.23
N GLU A 159 27.54 15.74 -4.85
CA GLU A 159 26.16 15.27 -4.94
C GLU A 159 26.01 13.99 -5.79
N LEU A 160 26.69 13.95 -6.95
CA LEU A 160 26.69 12.77 -7.83
C LEU A 160 27.34 11.56 -7.16
N SER A 161 28.44 11.77 -6.41
CA SER A 161 29.11 10.72 -5.65
C SER A 161 28.25 10.18 -4.52
N GLY A 162 27.52 11.06 -3.81
CA GLY A 162 26.63 10.66 -2.73
C GLY A 162 25.37 9.92 -3.19
N ARG A 163 24.84 10.21 -4.40
CA ARG A 163 23.73 9.46 -5.00
C ARG A 163 24.14 8.04 -5.42
N LYS A 164 25.35 7.88 -5.98
CA LYS A 164 25.87 6.55 -6.31
C LYS A 164 26.01 5.67 -5.07
N GLY A 165 26.53 6.22 -3.97
CA GLY A 165 26.63 5.49 -2.70
C GLY A 165 25.27 5.03 -2.16
N LEU A 166 24.24 5.87 -2.23
CA LEU A 166 22.89 5.52 -1.82
C LEU A 166 22.33 4.34 -2.63
N HIS A 167 22.42 4.40 -3.97
CA HIS A 167 21.94 3.34 -4.82
C HIS A 167 22.67 1.99 -4.57
N ILE A 168 23.98 2.04 -4.31
CA ILE A 168 24.76 0.84 -3.97
C ILE A 168 24.21 0.23 -2.67
N ILE A 169 23.97 1.01 -1.63
CA ILE A 169 23.46 0.49 -0.36
C ILE A 169 22.05 -0.11 -0.53
N CYS A 170 21.18 0.55 -1.30
CA CYS A 170 19.85 0.02 -1.59
C CYS A 170 19.94 -1.33 -2.36
N ILE A 171 20.82 -1.43 -3.34
CA ILE A 171 21.05 -2.69 -4.08
C ILE A 171 21.63 -3.76 -3.14
N VAL A 172 22.61 -3.42 -2.30
CA VAL A 172 23.19 -4.34 -1.32
C VAL A 172 22.10 -4.85 -0.35
N SER A 173 21.19 -3.99 0.12
CA SER A 173 20.07 -4.42 0.96
C SER A 173 19.16 -5.42 0.25
N GLY A 174 18.88 -5.21 -1.04
CA GLY A 174 18.12 -6.16 -1.85
C GLY A 174 18.87 -7.48 -2.05
N VAL A 175 20.17 -7.43 -2.29
CA VAL A 175 21.02 -8.65 -2.42
C VAL A 175 21.05 -9.42 -1.11
N LEU A 176 21.21 -8.74 0.05
CA LEU A 176 21.17 -9.39 1.36
C LEU A 176 19.81 -10.02 1.64
N PHE A 177 18.72 -9.36 1.23
CA PHE A 177 17.37 -9.94 1.30
C PHE A 177 17.28 -11.24 0.47
N VAL A 178 17.77 -11.26 -0.77
CA VAL A 178 17.74 -12.45 -1.62
C VAL A 178 18.60 -13.57 -1.00
N LEU A 179 19.81 -13.26 -0.54
CA LEU A 179 20.70 -14.25 0.08
C LEU A 179 20.10 -14.85 1.34
N PHE A 180 19.48 -14.02 2.18
CA PHE A 180 18.85 -14.48 3.43
C PHE A 180 17.53 -15.19 3.14
N THR A 181 16.54 -14.47 2.61
CA THR A 181 15.18 -15.00 2.42
C THR A 181 15.15 -16.08 1.35
N GLY A 182 15.74 -15.83 0.18
CA GLY A 182 15.82 -16.82 -0.89
C GLY A 182 16.69 -18.03 -0.51
N GLY A 183 17.77 -17.83 0.26
CA GLY A 183 18.58 -18.92 0.81
C GLY A 183 17.80 -19.78 1.81
N CYS A 184 17.08 -19.18 2.75
CA CYS A 184 16.25 -19.91 3.71
C CYS A 184 15.13 -20.70 3.02
N THR A 185 14.41 -20.09 2.06
CA THR A 185 13.33 -20.78 1.34
C THR A 185 13.88 -21.91 0.45
N ALA A 186 15.03 -21.68 -0.20
CA ALA A 186 15.75 -22.73 -0.95
C ALA A 186 16.14 -23.92 -0.07
N LEU A 187 16.73 -23.67 1.10
CA LEU A 187 17.10 -24.72 2.07
C LEU A 187 15.88 -25.47 2.59
N ARG A 188 14.78 -24.77 2.84
CA ARG A 188 13.50 -25.38 3.26
C ARG A 188 12.96 -26.36 2.20
N VAL A 189 13.00 -25.96 0.91
CA VAL A 189 12.59 -26.86 -0.18
C VAL A 189 13.50 -28.09 -0.25
N LEU A 190 14.83 -27.89 -0.13
CA LEU A 190 15.80 -28.99 -0.13
C LEU A 190 15.64 -29.93 1.07
N ALA A 191 15.18 -29.41 2.21
CA ALA A 191 14.87 -30.20 3.40
C ALA A 191 13.49 -30.89 3.36
N TYR A 192 12.72 -30.71 2.29
CA TYR A 192 11.31 -31.18 2.17
C TYR A 192 10.38 -30.62 3.25
N GLU A 193 10.63 -29.39 3.69
CA GLU A 193 9.89 -28.67 4.73
C GLU A 193 9.04 -27.53 4.14
N ALA A 194 8.60 -27.63 2.88
CA ALA A 194 7.67 -26.68 2.29
C ALA A 194 6.34 -26.69 3.07
N PRO A 195 5.82 -25.52 3.53
CA PRO A 195 4.72 -25.48 4.46
C PRO A 195 3.38 -25.85 3.84
N ASN A 196 3.24 -25.72 2.52
CA ASN A 196 1.99 -25.88 1.81
C ASN A 196 2.15 -26.75 0.56
N PHE A 197 1.02 -27.15 -0.01
CA PHE A 197 0.97 -27.87 -1.28
C PHE A 197 1.34 -26.98 -2.49
N ASP A 198 1.36 -25.66 -2.32
CA ASP A 198 1.62 -24.69 -3.39
C ASP A 198 3.02 -24.87 -4.00
N CYS A 199 4.02 -25.23 -3.21
CA CYS A 199 5.35 -25.57 -3.72
C CYS A 199 5.29 -26.70 -4.76
N GLY A 200 4.52 -27.75 -4.49
CA GLY A 200 4.32 -28.88 -5.41
C GLY A 200 3.48 -28.48 -6.63
N LEU A 201 2.41 -27.73 -6.41
CA LEU A 201 1.50 -27.23 -7.43
C LEU A 201 2.25 -26.38 -8.46
N PHE A 202 2.95 -25.34 -8.03
CA PHE A 202 3.69 -24.46 -8.92
C PHE A 202 4.89 -25.18 -9.57
N SER A 203 5.55 -26.08 -8.86
CA SER A 203 6.62 -26.91 -9.45
C SER A 203 6.12 -27.77 -10.60
N GLN A 204 4.98 -28.42 -10.42
CA GLN A 204 4.33 -29.20 -11.47
C GLN A 204 3.86 -28.29 -12.61
N MET A 205 3.25 -27.17 -12.31
CA MET A 205 2.79 -26.18 -13.30
C MET A 205 3.96 -25.70 -14.17
N PHE A 206 5.08 -25.29 -13.56
CA PHE A 206 6.26 -24.85 -14.31
C PHE A 206 6.90 -25.97 -15.14
N HIS A 207 6.86 -27.22 -14.66
CA HIS A 207 7.26 -28.36 -15.46
C HIS A 207 6.40 -28.50 -16.72
N TYR A 208 5.09 -28.40 -16.61
CA TYR A 208 4.19 -28.42 -17.77
C TYR A 208 4.37 -27.19 -18.66
N MET A 209 4.58 -26.00 -18.09
CA MET A 209 4.89 -24.81 -18.88
C MET A 209 6.15 -24.98 -19.72
N LYS A 210 7.21 -25.59 -19.15
CA LYS A 210 8.44 -25.90 -19.87
C LYS A 210 8.22 -26.90 -21.00
N THR A 211 7.40 -27.95 -20.79
CA THR A 211 7.24 -29.05 -21.74
C THR A 211 6.13 -28.84 -22.76
N THR A 212 5.07 -28.15 -22.40
CA THR A 212 3.86 -27.98 -23.22
C THR A 212 3.54 -26.52 -23.56
N GLY A 213 4.21 -25.56 -22.92
CA GLY A 213 3.85 -24.14 -22.98
C GLY A 213 2.59 -23.75 -22.20
N ARG A 214 1.94 -24.68 -21.48
CA ARG A 214 0.66 -24.47 -20.80
C ARG A 214 0.83 -24.55 -19.28
N MET A 215 0.10 -23.74 -18.55
CA MET A 215 0.01 -23.78 -17.08
C MET A 215 -0.91 -24.92 -16.65
N LEU A 216 -0.43 -26.15 -16.63
CA LEU A 216 -1.20 -27.33 -16.26
C LEU A 216 -0.73 -27.88 -14.92
N ASN A 217 -1.65 -28.43 -14.13
CA ASN A 217 -1.35 -29.16 -12.91
C ASN A 217 -2.48 -30.13 -12.58
N THR A 218 -2.22 -31.08 -11.66
CA THR A 218 -3.20 -32.02 -11.12
C THR A 218 -3.48 -31.78 -9.64
N SER A 219 -2.72 -30.87 -9.00
CA SER A 219 -2.74 -30.68 -7.56
C SER A 219 -3.89 -29.78 -7.10
N GLU A 220 -4.41 -28.91 -7.95
CA GLU A 220 -5.54 -28.03 -7.61
C GLU A 220 -6.88 -28.78 -7.56
N ARG A 221 -6.98 -29.81 -8.37
CA ARG A 221 -8.15 -30.70 -8.45
C ARG A 221 -7.68 -32.11 -8.80
N ASP A 222 -8.48 -33.10 -8.59
CA ASP A 222 -8.14 -34.51 -8.81
C ASP A 222 -8.03 -34.90 -10.30
N HIS A 223 -7.76 -33.94 -11.20
CA HIS A 223 -7.58 -34.16 -12.62
C HIS A 223 -6.65 -33.10 -13.25
N LEU A 224 -6.09 -33.42 -14.42
CA LEU A 224 -5.26 -32.48 -15.15
C LEU A 224 -6.09 -31.30 -15.66
N MET A 225 -5.75 -30.09 -15.21
CA MET A 225 -6.42 -28.87 -15.61
C MET A 225 -5.45 -27.70 -15.76
N SER A 226 -5.92 -26.62 -16.35
CA SER A 226 -5.13 -25.40 -16.43
C SER A 226 -5.29 -24.58 -15.13
N HIS A 227 -4.19 -24.09 -14.59
CA HIS A 227 -4.19 -23.13 -13.49
C HIS A 227 -5.04 -21.88 -13.82
N MET A 228 -5.09 -21.50 -15.12
CA MET A 228 -5.93 -20.38 -15.57
C MET A 228 -7.43 -20.58 -15.35
N CYS A 229 -7.87 -21.80 -15.08
CA CYS A 229 -9.24 -22.09 -14.68
C CYS A 229 -9.55 -21.71 -13.21
N VAL A 230 -8.50 -21.48 -12.41
CA VAL A 230 -8.60 -21.12 -10.98
C VAL A 230 -8.12 -19.68 -10.76
N HIS A 231 -6.97 -19.33 -11.35
CA HIS A 231 -6.35 -18.02 -11.26
C HIS A 231 -5.81 -17.55 -12.60
N ILE A 232 -6.15 -16.33 -13.01
CA ILE A 232 -5.61 -15.72 -14.24
C ILE A 232 -4.31 -15.00 -13.89
N SER A 233 -3.19 -15.72 -14.02
CA SER A 233 -1.86 -15.25 -13.61
C SER A 233 -0.78 -15.38 -14.69
N PRO A 234 -0.96 -14.78 -15.90
CA PRO A 234 -0.01 -14.91 -17.00
C PRO A 234 1.38 -14.35 -16.69
N MET A 235 1.54 -13.54 -15.63
CA MET A 235 2.86 -13.02 -15.23
C MET A 235 3.88 -14.13 -14.90
N PHE A 236 3.46 -15.32 -14.55
CA PHE A 236 4.38 -16.43 -14.32
C PHE A 236 5.21 -16.84 -15.55
N TYR A 237 4.74 -16.54 -16.76
CA TYR A 237 5.57 -16.74 -17.95
C TYR A 237 6.86 -15.94 -17.94
N THR A 238 6.94 -14.84 -17.17
CA THR A 238 8.18 -14.06 -17.02
C THR A 238 9.25 -14.80 -16.21
N ILE A 239 8.85 -15.74 -15.35
CA ILE A 239 9.77 -16.58 -14.55
C ILE A 239 10.19 -17.84 -15.33
N LEU A 240 9.41 -18.28 -16.31
CA LEU A 240 9.65 -19.51 -17.06
C LEU A 240 11.07 -19.59 -17.66
N PRO A 241 11.67 -18.55 -18.27
CA PRO A 241 13.03 -18.64 -18.80
C PRO A 241 14.06 -19.03 -17.74
N PHE A 242 13.93 -18.53 -16.50
CA PHE A 242 14.83 -18.86 -15.40
C PHE A 242 14.62 -20.31 -14.92
N TYR A 243 13.38 -20.76 -14.86
CA TYR A 243 13.07 -22.15 -14.56
C TYR A 243 13.57 -23.11 -15.64
N MET A 244 13.58 -22.69 -16.90
CA MET A 244 14.14 -23.51 -18.01
C MET A 244 15.63 -23.71 -17.87
N LEU A 245 16.36 -22.74 -17.29
CA LEU A 245 17.82 -22.89 -17.05
C LEU A 245 18.09 -23.88 -15.92
N VAL A 246 17.34 -23.78 -14.82
CA VAL A 246 17.45 -24.68 -13.66
C VAL A 246 16.04 -25.11 -13.26
N SER A 247 15.64 -26.29 -13.76
CA SER A 247 14.28 -26.82 -13.53
C SER A 247 14.16 -27.45 -12.13
N SER A 248 13.97 -26.60 -11.13
CA SER A 248 13.88 -26.98 -9.72
C SER A 248 12.86 -26.10 -8.98
N PRO A 249 12.13 -26.63 -8.00
CA PRO A 249 11.32 -25.81 -7.08
C PRO A 249 12.15 -24.73 -6.38
N VAL A 250 13.41 -24.99 -6.08
CA VAL A 250 14.35 -24.02 -5.50
C VAL A 250 14.47 -22.76 -6.35
N THR A 251 14.48 -22.91 -7.68
CA THR A 251 14.53 -21.77 -8.60
C THR A 251 13.31 -20.86 -8.44
N LEU A 252 12.14 -21.44 -8.23
CA LEU A 252 10.90 -20.69 -8.06
C LEU A 252 10.94 -19.84 -6.79
N GLU A 253 11.38 -20.41 -5.67
CA GLU A 253 11.51 -19.73 -4.38
C GLU A 253 12.57 -18.60 -4.43
N VAL A 254 13.73 -18.89 -5.03
CA VAL A 254 14.77 -17.86 -5.21
C VAL A 254 14.27 -16.72 -6.11
N MET A 255 13.56 -17.04 -7.19
CA MET A 255 13.01 -16.03 -8.10
C MET A 255 11.94 -15.17 -7.41
N GLN A 256 11.13 -15.72 -6.51
CA GLN A 256 10.22 -14.95 -5.68
C GLN A 256 10.98 -13.88 -4.87
N ALA A 257 12.03 -14.28 -4.16
CA ALA A 257 12.86 -13.35 -3.39
C ALA A 257 13.54 -12.30 -4.28
N VAL A 258 14.01 -12.68 -5.47
CA VAL A 258 14.61 -11.77 -6.45
C VAL A 258 13.61 -10.74 -6.95
N VAL A 259 12.41 -11.15 -7.37
CA VAL A 259 11.37 -10.23 -7.87
C VAL A 259 10.95 -9.23 -6.79
N ILE A 260 10.79 -9.69 -5.57
CA ILE A 260 10.46 -8.81 -4.43
C ILE A 260 11.62 -7.84 -4.15
N ALA A 261 12.87 -8.30 -4.16
CA ALA A 261 14.04 -7.44 -3.95
C ALA A 261 14.19 -6.35 -5.02
N ILE A 262 13.87 -6.66 -6.28
CA ILE A 262 13.93 -5.68 -7.40
C ILE A 262 13.04 -4.46 -7.13
N ALA A 263 11.97 -4.60 -6.36
CA ALA A 263 11.08 -3.51 -6.01
C ALA A 263 11.77 -2.36 -5.23
N VAL A 264 12.91 -2.62 -4.61
CA VAL A 264 13.76 -1.56 -4.00
C VAL A 264 14.16 -0.50 -5.02
N ILE A 265 14.35 -0.87 -6.29
CA ILE A 265 14.79 0.05 -7.34
C ILE A 265 13.73 1.13 -7.63
N PRO A 266 12.50 0.80 -8.01
CA PRO A 266 11.47 1.81 -8.21
C PRO A 266 11.09 2.52 -6.91
N LEU A 267 11.14 1.88 -5.74
CA LEU A 267 10.90 2.50 -4.44
C LEU A 267 11.95 3.60 -4.16
N CYS A 268 13.23 3.28 -4.32
CA CYS A 268 14.32 4.25 -4.15
C CYS A 268 14.13 5.46 -5.08
N ARG A 269 13.87 5.21 -6.37
CA ARG A 269 13.63 6.26 -7.36
C ARG A 269 12.39 7.10 -7.07
N LEU A 270 11.33 6.48 -6.56
CA LEU A 270 10.11 7.18 -6.15
C LEU A 270 10.38 8.11 -4.97
N ALA A 271 11.07 7.62 -3.94
CA ALA A 271 11.42 8.41 -2.77
C ALA A 271 12.37 9.59 -3.12
N GLU A 272 13.35 9.35 -4.01
CA GLU A 272 14.21 10.42 -4.53
C GLU A 272 13.42 11.46 -5.34
N TYR A 273 12.50 11.00 -6.18
CA TYR A 273 11.64 11.88 -6.99
C TYR A 273 10.73 12.76 -6.12
N LYS A 274 10.29 12.24 -4.98
CA LYS A 274 9.53 12.98 -3.96
C LYS A 274 10.40 13.94 -3.14
N GLY A 275 11.68 14.09 -3.45
CA GLY A 275 12.59 15.01 -2.76
C GLY A 275 12.98 14.58 -1.35
N MET A 276 12.81 13.31 -1.00
CA MET A 276 13.16 12.82 0.33
C MET A 276 14.67 12.89 0.58
N SER A 277 15.07 13.16 1.82
CA SER A 277 16.47 13.18 2.20
C SER A 277 17.12 11.81 1.98
N ARG A 278 18.43 11.77 1.69
CA ARG A 278 19.19 10.53 1.46
C ARG A 278 19.04 9.53 2.60
N ARG A 279 19.00 10.01 3.86
CA ARG A 279 18.79 9.17 5.05
C ARG A 279 17.39 8.55 5.04
N ALA A 280 16.37 9.33 4.71
CA ALA A 280 15.00 8.85 4.64
C ALA A 280 14.84 7.80 3.53
N VAL A 281 15.38 8.02 2.34
CA VAL A 281 15.37 7.04 1.23
C VAL A 281 16.04 5.74 1.66
N LEU A 282 17.22 5.82 2.29
CA LEU A 282 17.92 4.63 2.78
C LEU A 282 17.09 3.85 3.81
N ILE A 283 16.55 4.55 4.79
CA ILE A 283 15.73 3.94 5.85
C ILE A 283 14.51 3.23 5.25
N ILE A 284 13.79 3.87 4.33
CA ILE A 284 12.62 3.29 3.68
C ILE A 284 12.99 2.03 2.89
N CYS A 285 14.09 2.05 2.13
CA CYS A 285 14.53 0.90 1.35
C CYS A 285 14.98 -0.26 2.26
N ILE A 286 15.67 0.02 3.37
CA ILE A 286 16.05 -1.00 4.36
C ILE A 286 14.80 -1.57 5.04
N ILE A 287 13.88 -0.71 5.49
CA ILE A 287 12.62 -1.15 6.11
C ILE A 287 11.86 -2.05 5.14
N TYR A 288 11.74 -1.68 3.87
CA TYR A 288 11.08 -2.51 2.87
C TYR A 288 11.68 -3.91 2.79
N CYS A 289 13.02 -4.03 2.68
CA CYS A 289 13.70 -5.32 2.57
C CYS A 289 13.52 -6.19 3.83
N PHE A 290 13.51 -5.59 5.02
CA PHE A 290 13.46 -6.32 6.29
C PHE A 290 12.09 -6.24 6.99
N TYR A 291 11.06 -5.74 6.29
CA TYR A 291 9.70 -5.71 6.83
C TYR A 291 9.15 -7.13 6.94
N PRO A 292 8.73 -7.55 8.15
CA PRO A 292 8.35 -8.95 8.40
C PRO A 292 7.25 -9.50 7.47
N VAL A 293 6.31 -8.65 7.04
CA VAL A 293 5.23 -9.06 6.14
C VAL A 293 5.77 -9.39 4.75
N ILE A 294 6.79 -8.66 4.26
CA ILE A 294 7.43 -8.92 2.96
C ILE A 294 8.23 -10.22 3.00
N SER A 295 9.07 -10.40 4.02
CA SER A 295 9.84 -11.63 4.19
C SER A 295 8.93 -12.82 4.53
N GLY A 296 7.93 -12.63 5.40
CA GLY A 296 6.96 -13.65 5.78
C GLY A 296 6.15 -14.17 4.58
N GLY A 297 5.78 -13.28 3.64
CA GLY A 297 5.13 -13.67 2.40
C GLY A 297 5.98 -14.61 1.54
N CYS A 298 7.32 -14.44 1.55
CA CYS A 298 8.24 -15.36 0.86
C CYS A 298 8.31 -16.74 1.52
N PHE A 299 8.09 -16.82 2.84
CA PHE A 299 8.10 -18.11 3.56
C PHE A 299 6.80 -18.91 3.40
N TYR A 300 5.82 -18.38 2.69
CA TYR A 300 4.60 -19.12 2.38
C TYR A 300 4.79 -20.13 1.24
N ASP A 301 5.56 -19.92 0.28
CA ASP A 301 5.92 -20.55 -1.00
C ASP A 301 5.73 -19.54 -2.14
N ILE A 302 6.16 -19.88 -3.35
CA ILE A 302 6.01 -18.99 -4.51
C ILE A 302 4.53 -18.64 -4.73
N HIS A 303 4.26 -17.35 -4.96
CA HIS A 303 2.90 -16.86 -5.22
C HIS A 303 2.89 -15.69 -6.22
N GLU A 304 1.78 -15.53 -6.96
CA GLU A 304 1.63 -14.49 -8.00
C GLU A 304 1.88 -13.08 -7.47
N ASN A 305 1.45 -12.83 -6.24
CA ASN A 305 1.52 -11.51 -5.60
C ASN A 305 2.94 -10.97 -5.43
N MET A 306 3.98 -11.80 -5.65
CA MET A 306 5.39 -11.36 -5.61
C MET A 306 5.70 -10.22 -6.62
N PHE A 307 4.93 -10.13 -7.71
CA PHE A 307 5.11 -9.09 -8.73
C PHE A 307 4.53 -7.74 -8.30
N LEU A 308 3.56 -7.70 -7.38
CA LEU A 308 2.84 -6.48 -7.03
C LEU A 308 3.76 -5.37 -6.48
N PRO A 309 4.71 -5.61 -5.57
CA PRO A 309 5.54 -4.53 -5.04
C PRO A 309 6.32 -3.78 -6.13
N VAL A 310 7.00 -4.50 -7.02
CA VAL A 310 7.79 -3.87 -8.09
C VAL A 310 6.91 -3.11 -9.07
N LEU A 311 5.75 -3.66 -9.42
CA LEU A 311 4.83 -3.05 -10.39
C LEU A 311 4.10 -1.85 -9.79
N ILE A 312 3.64 -1.93 -8.54
CA ILE A 312 2.96 -0.84 -7.85
C ILE A 312 3.92 0.34 -7.64
N PHE A 313 5.16 0.10 -7.15
CA PHE A 313 6.12 1.19 -7.01
C PHE A 313 6.51 1.82 -8.35
N THR A 314 6.59 1.01 -9.41
CA THR A 314 6.81 1.49 -10.77
C THR A 314 5.64 2.33 -11.27
N PHE A 315 4.41 1.89 -11.03
CA PHE A 315 3.20 2.65 -11.35
C PHE A 315 3.18 3.99 -10.62
N LEU A 316 3.41 3.99 -9.31
CA LEU A 316 3.44 5.21 -8.49
C LEU A 316 4.55 6.17 -8.95
N LEU A 317 5.71 5.66 -9.33
CA LEU A 317 6.79 6.49 -9.88
C LEU A 317 6.38 7.18 -11.19
N TYR A 318 5.73 6.45 -12.11
CA TYR A 318 5.23 7.04 -13.36
C TYR A 318 4.04 7.96 -13.14
N MET A 319 3.20 7.68 -12.15
CA MET A 319 2.13 8.58 -11.72
C MET A 319 2.68 9.91 -11.24
N GLU A 320 3.69 9.91 -10.35
CA GLU A 320 4.32 11.13 -9.87
C GLU A 320 5.05 11.90 -10.99
N LYS A 321 5.63 11.19 -11.96
CA LYS A 321 6.26 11.79 -13.15
C LYS A 321 5.26 12.26 -14.22
N ASP A 322 3.98 12.09 -13.99
CA ASP A 322 2.89 12.41 -14.91
C ASP A 322 3.01 11.72 -16.30
N ASN A 323 3.69 10.57 -16.35
CA ASN A 323 3.95 9.82 -17.58
C ASN A 323 2.84 8.80 -17.85
N MET A 324 1.89 9.15 -18.76
CA MET A 324 0.74 8.32 -19.07
C MET A 324 1.11 6.95 -19.66
N THR A 325 2.13 6.89 -20.50
CA THR A 325 2.58 5.62 -21.10
C THR A 325 3.08 4.66 -20.02
N GLY A 326 3.91 5.14 -19.10
CA GLY A 326 4.40 4.35 -17.96
C GLY A 326 3.27 3.90 -17.03
N ILE A 327 2.28 4.78 -16.77
CA ILE A 327 1.08 4.46 -16.00
C ILE A 327 0.30 3.33 -16.65
N LEU A 328 0.02 3.41 -17.96
CA LEU A 328 -0.75 2.38 -18.67
C LEU A 328 -0.02 1.05 -18.75
N ILE A 329 1.27 1.05 -19.08
CA ILE A 329 2.06 -0.19 -19.15
C ILE A 329 2.09 -0.88 -17.78
N SER A 330 2.40 -0.14 -16.71
CA SER A 330 2.42 -0.72 -15.37
C SER A 330 1.04 -1.19 -14.89
N ALA A 331 -0.04 -0.45 -15.24
CA ALA A 331 -1.41 -0.87 -14.94
C ALA A 331 -1.77 -2.21 -15.62
N ILE A 332 -1.45 -2.35 -16.91
CA ILE A 332 -1.68 -3.60 -17.66
C ILE A 332 -0.89 -4.74 -17.01
N LEU A 333 0.39 -4.52 -16.69
CA LEU A 333 1.21 -5.55 -16.04
C LEU A 333 0.65 -5.95 -14.67
N ILE A 334 0.14 -5.00 -13.87
CA ILE A 334 -0.52 -5.31 -12.59
C ILE A 334 -1.77 -6.18 -12.83
N CYS A 335 -2.59 -5.84 -13.81
CA CYS A 335 -3.75 -6.66 -14.16
C CYS A 335 -3.38 -8.11 -14.53
N LEU A 336 -2.21 -8.32 -15.15
CA LEU A 336 -1.72 -9.65 -15.55
C LEU A 336 -1.15 -10.47 -14.39
N VAL A 337 -1.02 -9.91 -13.19
CA VAL A 337 -0.51 -10.64 -12.03
C VAL A 337 -1.50 -11.70 -11.56
N LYS A 338 -2.75 -11.27 -11.33
CA LYS A 338 -3.84 -12.13 -10.86
C LYS A 338 -5.17 -11.40 -11.08
N GLU A 339 -6.28 -12.14 -11.13
CA GLU A 339 -7.63 -11.57 -11.33
C GLU A 339 -8.04 -10.53 -10.27
N ASP A 340 -7.52 -10.61 -9.05
CA ASP A 340 -7.81 -9.69 -7.94
C ASP A 340 -6.86 -8.48 -7.89
N ALA A 341 -5.72 -8.52 -8.59
CA ALA A 341 -4.76 -7.43 -8.61
C ALA A 341 -5.33 -6.08 -9.14
N PRO A 342 -6.28 -6.06 -10.09
CA PRO A 342 -6.95 -4.81 -10.49
C PRO A 342 -7.65 -4.06 -9.36
N VAL A 343 -8.02 -4.73 -8.26
CA VAL A 343 -8.63 -4.09 -7.08
C VAL A 343 -7.66 -3.09 -6.45
N PHE A 344 -6.36 -3.41 -6.38
CA PHE A 344 -5.34 -2.45 -5.93
C PHE A 344 -5.29 -1.22 -6.83
N LEU A 345 -5.40 -1.41 -8.15
CA LEU A 345 -5.44 -0.31 -9.11
C LEU A 345 -6.70 0.55 -8.96
N MET A 346 -7.85 -0.04 -8.62
CA MET A 346 -9.06 0.74 -8.35
C MET A 346 -8.84 1.72 -7.18
N PHE A 347 -8.22 1.26 -6.08
CA PHE A 347 -7.90 2.13 -4.95
C PHE A 347 -6.86 3.19 -5.32
N ILE A 348 -5.83 2.84 -6.09
CA ILE A 348 -4.84 3.81 -6.58
C ILE A 348 -5.51 4.82 -7.53
N ALA A 349 -6.41 4.39 -8.39
CA ALA A 349 -7.15 5.27 -9.29
C ALA A 349 -8.05 6.25 -8.52
N LEU A 350 -8.70 5.80 -7.44
CA LEU A 350 -9.43 6.70 -6.54
C LEU A 350 -8.49 7.72 -5.88
N TYR A 351 -7.30 7.29 -5.44
CA TYR A 351 -6.27 8.22 -4.94
C TYR A 351 -5.83 9.23 -6.02
N MET A 352 -5.66 8.79 -7.28
CA MET A 352 -5.36 9.70 -8.40
C MET A 352 -6.46 10.75 -8.58
N ILE A 353 -7.73 10.35 -8.48
CA ILE A 353 -8.89 11.24 -8.67
C ILE A 353 -9.03 12.20 -7.50
N ILE A 354 -9.07 11.69 -6.28
CA ILE A 354 -9.43 12.44 -5.07
C ILE A 354 -8.19 13.17 -4.53
N GLY A 355 -7.08 12.45 -4.34
CA GLY A 355 -5.86 12.97 -3.71
C GLY A 355 -5.01 13.81 -4.65
N LYS A 356 -4.79 13.31 -5.87
CA LYS A 356 -3.92 13.97 -6.86
C LYS A 356 -4.66 14.87 -7.86
N ARG A 357 -5.99 14.84 -7.89
CA ARG A 357 -6.83 15.60 -8.84
C ARG A 357 -6.51 15.30 -10.32
N MET A 358 -5.94 14.13 -10.59
CA MET A 358 -5.62 13.63 -11.92
C MET A 358 -6.84 12.97 -12.57
N TYR A 359 -7.95 13.70 -12.68
CA TYR A 359 -9.27 13.16 -13.03
C TYR A 359 -9.26 12.28 -14.26
N LYS A 360 -8.77 12.80 -15.41
CA LYS A 360 -8.77 12.05 -16.69
C LYS A 360 -7.99 10.75 -16.58
N LYS A 361 -6.76 10.79 -16.05
CA LYS A 361 -5.90 9.62 -15.91
C LYS A 361 -6.48 8.63 -14.90
N GLY A 362 -6.94 9.12 -13.74
CA GLY A 362 -7.56 8.30 -12.71
C GLY A 362 -8.81 7.57 -13.20
N PHE A 363 -9.71 8.25 -13.94
CA PHE A 363 -10.88 7.59 -14.51
C PHE A 363 -10.51 6.54 -15.57
N ILE A 364 -9.50 6.77 -16.41
CA ILE A 364 -9.03 5.78 -17.39
C ILE A 364 -8.55 4.51 -16.66
N ILE A 365 -7.72 4.66 -15.60
CA ILE A 365 -7.21 3.52 -14.83
C ILE A 365 -8.34 2.82 -14.08
N LEU A 366 -9.27 3.56 -13.50
CA LEU A 366 -10.42 2.99 -12.80
C LEU A 366 -11.29 2.13 -13.73
N ILE A 367 -11.63 2.66 -14.90
CA ILE A 367 -12.44 1.93 -15.90
C ILE A 367 -11.67 0.70 -16.39
N LEU A 368 -10.39 0.83 -16.74
CA LEU A 368 -9.54 -0.28 -17.16
C LEU A 368 -9.52 -1.40 -16.10
N SER A 369 -9.35 -1.03 -14.83
CA SER A 369 -9.28 -1.99 -13.72
C SER A 369 -10.61 -2.71 -13.50
N ILE A 370 -11.74 -1.98 -13.53
CA ILE A 370 -13.08 -2.56 -13.39
C ILE A 370 -13.38 -3.52 -14.55
N VAL A 371 -13.13 -3.07 -15.80
CA VAL A 371 -13.39 -3.87 -16.99
C VAL A 371 -12.56 -5.16 -16.98
N TYR A 372 -11.26 -5.05 -16.68
CA TYR A 372 -10.41 -6.23 -16.60
C TYR A 372 -10.87 -7.18 -15.49
N PHE A 373 -11.17 -6.68 -14.30
CA PHE A 373 -11.66 -7.49 -13.18
C PHE A 373 -12.92 -8.27 -13.55
N VAL A 374 -13.91 -7.59 -14.15
CA VAL A 374 -15.17 -8.23 -14.58
C VAL A 374 -14.91 -9.29 -15.64
N ILE A 375 -14.05 -8.99 -16.64
CA ILE A 375 -13.70 -9.96 -17.69
C ILE A 375 -12.98 -11.16 -17.10
N ALA A 376 -12.00 -10.95 -16.23
CA ALA A 376 -11.24 -12.02 -15.57
C ALA A 376 -12.17 -12.94 -14.75
N CYS A 377 -13.06 -12.35 -13.94
CA CYS A 377 -14.05 -13.12 -13.18
C CYS A 377 -14.97 -13.93 -14.10
N LYS A 378 -15.43 -13.33 -15.20
CA LYS A 378 -16.29 -14.04 -16.18
C LYS A 378 -15.54 -15.16 -16.91
N ILE A 379 -14.27 -14.97 -17.23
CA ILE A 379 -13.45 -16.03 -17.82
C ILE A 379 -13.35 -17.22 -16.85
N ILE A 380 -13.02 -16.97 -15.57
CA ILE A 380 -12.94 -18.03 -14.55
C ILE A 380 -14.30 -18.72 -14.36
N GLU A 381 -15.40 -17.98 -14.40
CA GLU A 381 -16.76 -18.56 -14.32
C GLU A 381 -17.07 -19.50 -15.50
N ILE A 382 -16.63 -19.13 -16.72
CA ILE A 382 -16.94 -19.91 -17.94
C ILE A 382 -16.03 -21.12 -18.10
N ILE A 383 -14.71 -20.96 -17.86
CA ILE A 383 -13.72 -22.04 -18.11
C ILE A 383 -13.30 -22.77 -16.85
N GLY A 384 -13.56 -22.20 -15.69
CA GLY A 384 -13.11 -22.69 -14.40
C GLY A 384 -14.18 -23.48 -13.67
N THR A 385 -13.92 -23.73 -12.39
CA THR A 385 -14.78 -24.49 -11.49
C THR A 385 -15.71 -23.62 -10.65
N GLY A 386 -15.85 -22.34 -10.95
CA GLY A 386 -16.72 -21.41 -10.20
C GLY A 386 -16.23 -21.00 -8.82
N ILE A 387 -14.96 -21.24 -8.49
CA ILE A 387 -14.39 -21.16 -7.14
C ILE A 387 -14.47 -19.76 -6.50
N ILE A 388 -14.54 -18.69 -7.29
CA ILE A 388 -14.64 -17.33 -6.68
C ILE A 388 -15.94 -17.25 -5.86
N SER A 389 -17.04 -17.75 -6.39
CA SER A 389 -18.32 -17.79 -5.65
C SER A 389 -18.26 -18.76 -4.46
N ASP A 390 -17.64 -19.94 -4.62
CA ASP A 390 -17.57 -20.95 -3.58
C ASP A 390 -16.66 -20.56 -2.41
N ARG A 391 -15.56 -19.83 -2.66
CA ARG A 391 -14.71 -19.30 -1.59
C ARG A 391 -15.44 -18.28 -0.71
N PHE A 392 -16.30 -17.46 -1.29
CA PHE A 392 -17.13 -16.54 -0.53
C PHE A 392 -18.25 -17.28 0.22
N ASN A 393 -18.80 -18.35 -0.35
CA ASN A 393 -19.80 -19.15 0.32
C ASN A 393 -19.29 -19.81 1.60
N ASN A 394 -18.00 -20.20 1.66
CA ASN A 394 -17.37 -20.70 2.87
C ASN A 394 -17.15 -19.64 3.96
N MET A 395 -17.19 -18.36 3.62
CA MET A 395 -17.09 -17.24 4.55
C MET A 395 -18.47 -16.72 5.00
N ILE A 396 -19.54 -17.13 4.33
CA ILE A 396 -20.91 -16.75 4.66
C ILE A 396 -21.49 -17.88 5.54
N ALA A 397 -21.87 -17.56 6.77
CA ALA A 397 -22.52 -18.50 7.65
C ALA A 397 -23.74 -19.13 6.97
N GLU A 398 -23.90 -20.44 7.15
CA GLU A 398 -24.88 -21.26 6.47
C GLU A 398 -26.26 -20.61 6.41
N GLY A 399 -26.79 -20.40 5.22
CA GLY A 399 -28.21 -20.23 5.00
C GLY A 399 -28.68 -19.11 4.08
N ASN A 400 -27.93 -18.05 3.84
CA ASN A 400 -28.37 -16.99 2.95
C ASN A 400 -27.24 -16.50 2.05
N GLY A 401 -27.22 -16.93 0.79
CA GLY A 401 -26.29 -16.52 -0.25
C GLY A 401 -26.34 -15.03 -0.63
N ASN A 402 -26.67 -14.14 0.32
CA ASN A 402 -26.71 -12.70 0.16
C ASN A 402 -25.61 -12.03 0.96
N ILE A 403 -25.05 -10.95 0.41
CA ILE A 403 -24.04 -10.07 1.01
C ILE A 403 -24.37 -9.65 2.45
N THR A 404 -25.65 -9.67 2.83
CA THR A 404 -26.13 -9.41 4.19
C THR A 404 -25.75 -10.48 5.23
N GLY A 405 -25.26 -11.66 4.80
CA GLY A 405 -24.75 -12.70 5.72
C GLY A 405 -23.27 -12.52 6.10
N ILE A 406 -22.61 -11.48 5.59
CA ILE A 406 -21.21 -11.12 5.92
C ILE A 406 -21.14 -10.06 7.05
N ILE A 407 -22.27 -9.45 7.36
CA ILE A 407 -22.45 -8.48 8.44
C ILE A 407 -23.18 -9.23 9.57
#